data_aa85dcda84c1481214e8522a8c1242c8
#
_entry.id   aa85dcda84c1481214e8522a8c1242c8
#
_cell.length_a   1.000
_cell.length_b   1.000
_cell.length_c   1.000
_cell.angle_alpha   90.00
_cell.angle_beta   90.00
_cell.angle_gamma   90.00
#
_symmetry.space_group_name_H-M   'P 1'
#
loop_
_entity.id
_entity.type
_entity.pdbx_description
1 polymer ?
#
loop_
_entity_poly.entity_id
_entity_poly.type
_entity_poly.pdbx_seq_one_letter_code
_entity_poly.pdbx_strand_id
1 'polypeptide(L)'
;VKYNKKIQKPNPVIKYNGMTLAKGKDYTVEYTDTSEDAYIKAGRYDILITGRGNYTGTRTIHMQIVDQAAGQYLMSNVSVSKIPALEYTGSAIDFTDEMPVLKNGKSVLKKDVDYELIQDNSAEIGKHILTFVGKGSYYGTKTLEYQIKGRNISSVKISGLVSQTYSGLDMEPRFTVADKNTILQEGQDYELSWSNNINAGTATVILTGMNGYFGTKKATFKILPYDLQKDEGKFIVRFKDGVTLFDYQKNGTKPEVIVEFVQGDGENANSVTLTEGVDYTLKYVNNSNVTVVKAGQEPRVEIKGKKNFKNKKALYFNLQNQDIAKATMVLTDLEESKQTGKFYSTPVIYDRNGNKLAAGTDYDNKTYVYQDENGKVLTRSDRPLAGSIITLSVKGKGKYTGEIRNTYRICAANHNLSKASIKFRDSKKKIYYTGSGISLDKNDIRVTIGKKELSTDDFELVDYSNNVKKGTAQVIVKGVGEYAGTKVFKFTISAQNMQWYVDQNK
;
A
#
# COMPACT_ATOMS: atom_id res chain seq x y z
N VAL A 1 -49.59 27.15 41.33
CA VAL A 1 -49.36 28.52 41.86
C VAL A 1 -49.99 28.68 43.25
N LYS A 2 -49.51 29.62 44.05
CA LYS A 2 -50.06 29.91 45.36
C LYS A 2 -51.34 30.75 45.26
N TYR A 3 -52.39 30.38 45.99
CA TYR A 3 -53.61 31.13 46.05
C TYR A 3 -53.38 32.57 46.58
N ASN A 4 -53.94 33.57 45.91
CA ASN A 4 -53.74 34.99 46.20
C ASN A 4 -54.97 35.85 46.01
N LYS A 5 -56.14 35.22 45.96
CA LYS A 5 -57.44 35.88 45.76
C LYS A 5 -57.63 36.68 44.44
N LYS A 6 -56.70 36.43 43.45
CA LYS A 6 -56.77 37.10 42.13
C LYS A 6 -56.76 36.05 41.06
N ILE A 7 -57.24 36.43 39.87
CA ILE A 7 -57.18 35.56 38.68
C ILE A 7 -55.69 35.23 38.41
N GLN A 8 -55.36 33.94 38.28
CA GLN A 8 -54.04 33.44 38.01
C GLN A 8 -54.08 32.67 36.69
N LYS A 9 -53.56 33.29 35.64
CA LYS A 9 -53.42 32.68 34.30
C LYS A 9 -51.96 32.75 33.86
N PRO A 10 -51.06 31.92 34.45
CA PRO A 10 -49.66 31.96 34.14
C PRO A 10 -49.40 31.47 32.70
N ASN A 11 -48.48 32.10 32.00
CA ASN A 11 -48.08 31.64 30.65
C ASN A 11 -47.21 30.42 30.75
N PRO A 12 -47.63 29.24 30.25
CA PRO A 12 -46.78 28.06 30.23
C PRO A 12 -45.61 28.27 29.24
N VAL A 13 -44.43 27.78 29.63
CA VAL A 13 -43.24 27.74 28.77
C VAL A 13 -43.21 26.38 28.06
N ILE A 14 -43.34 26.36 26.76
CA ILE A 14 -43.32 25.15 25.95
C ILE A 14 -41.94 25.01 25.33
N LYS A 15 -41.36 23.80 25.38
CA LYS A 15 -40.11 23.46 24.74
C LYS A 15 -40.27 22.27 23.81
N TYR A 16 -39.59 22.32 22.69
CA TYR A 16 -39.44 21.21 21.73
C TYR A 16 -37.97 21.02 21.42
N ASN A 17 -37.43 19.83 21.62
CA ASN A 17 -36.00 19.52 21.44
C ASN A 17 -35.04 20.56 22.07
N GLY A 18 -35.31 20.97 23.30
CA GLY A 18 -34.54 21.98 24.01
C GLY A 18 -34.80 23.45 23.66
N MET A 19 -35.46 23.73 22.54
CA MET A 19 -35.81 25.08 22.10
C MET A 19 -37.12 25.55 22.75
N THR A 20 -37.13 26.79 23.26
CA THR A 20 -38.35 27.42 23.78
C THR A 20 -39.18 27.93 22.63
N LEU A 21 -40.45 27.51 22.56
CA LEU A 21 -41.41 27.93 21.55
C LEU A 21 -42.03 29.30 21.91
N ALA A 22 -42.37 30.08 20.88
CA ALA A 22 -42.96 31.43 21.04
C ALA A 22 -44.50 31.39 21.02
N LYS A 23 -45.12 31.85 22.15
CA LYS A 23 -46.58 31.97 22.25
C LYS A 23 -47.11 32.94 21.17
N GLY A 24 -48.20 32.56 20.54
CA GLY A 24 -48.86 33.34 19.47
C GLY A 24 -48.30 33.02 18.07
N LYS A 25 -47.01 32.64 17.95
CA LYS A 25 -46.37 32.22 16.70
C LYS A 25 -46.40 30.68 16.55
N ASP A 26 -45.88 29.97 17.55
CA ASP A 26 -45.69 28.54 17.51
C ASP A 26 -46.81 27.77 18.24
N TYR A 27 -47.47 28.40 19.16
CA TYR A 27 -48.65 27.85 19.88
C TYR A 27 -49.57 28.93 20.44
N THR A 28 -50.81 28.51 20.73
CA THR A 28 -51.78 29.31 21.50
C THR A 28 -52.08 28.64 22.84
N VAL A 29 -52.55 29.44 23.80
CA VAL A 29 -52.94 29.01 25.14
C VAL A 29 -54.35 29.41 25.40
N GLU A 30 -55.21 28.45 25.76
CA GLU A 30 -56.59 28.67 26.14
C GLU A 30 -56.80 28.16 27.56
N TYR A 31 -57.42 28.99 28.39
CA TYR A 31 -57.87 28.69 29.74
C TYR A 31 -59.34 28.29 29.68
N THR A 32 -59.57 26.94 29.76
CA THR A 32 -60.83 26.34 29.32
C THR A 32 -61.99 26.45 30.35
N ASP A 33 -61.68 26.72 31.60
CA ASP A 33 -62.73 26.89 32.66
C ASP A 33 -63.28 28.30 32.60
N THR A 34 -64.57 28.41 32.46
CA THR A 34 -65.32 29.66 32.35
C THR A 34 -66.19 29.98 33.56
N SER A 35 -66.07 29.19 34.66
CA SER A 35 -66.82 29.45 35.90
C SER A 35 -66.42 30.80 36.51
N GLU A 36 -67.31 31.46 37.27
CA GLU A 36 -67.09 32.76 37.85
C GLU A 36 -65.84 32.88 38.71
N ASP A 37 -65.54 31.84 39.44
CA ASP A 37 -64.31 31.70 40.28
C ASP A 37 -63.17 30.98 39.61
N ALA A 38 -63.23 30.73 38.30
CA ALA A 38 -62.15 30.03 37.55
C ALA A 38 -60.82 30.76 37.68
N TYR A 39 -59.76 29.98 37.91
CA TYR A 39 -58.43 30.49 38.07
C TYR A 39 -58.20 31.45 39.27
N ILE A 40 -59.20 31.57 40.18
CA ILE A 40 -59.10 32.33 41.43
C ILE A 40 -59.07 31.40 42.64
N LYS A 41 -60.00 30.46 42.77
CA LYS A 41 -60.10 29.56 43.89
C LYS A 41 -59.02 28.48 43.87
N ALA A 42 -58.68 27.91 45.00
CA ALA A 42 -57.87 26.76 45.10
C ALA A 42 -58.53 25.60 44.32
N GLY A 43 -57.74 24.92 43.47
CA GLY A 43 -58.29 23.87 42.58
C GLY A 43 -57.33 23.57 41.42
N ARG A 44 -57.72 22.53 40.68
CA ARG A 44 -57.02 22.15 39.46
C ARG A 44 -57.74 22.70 38.23
N TYR A 45 -57.02 23.33 37.35
CA TYR A 45 -57.55 23.96 36.14
C TYR A 45 -56.82 23.43 34.91
N ASP A 46 -57.54 23.15 33.84
CA ASP A 46 -57.03 22.69 32.60
C ASP A 46 -56.69 23.88 31.68
N ILE A 47 -55.61 23.75 30.97
CA ILE A 47 -55.09 24.73 30.01
C ILE A 47 -54.85 23.98 28.71
N LEU A 48 -55.51 24.40 27.65
CA LEU A 48 -55.35 23.83 26.32
C LEU A 48 -54.25 24.56 25.57
N ILE A 49 -53.27 23.81 25.09
CA ILE A 49 -52.20 24.28 24.21
C ILE A 49 -52.51 23.78 22.81
N THR A 50 -52.55 24.67 21.82
CA THR A 50 -52.76 24.35 20.41
C THR A 50 -51.55 24.79 19.59
N GLY A 51 -50.95 23.87 18.85
CA GLY A 51 -49.82 24.16 17.94
C GLY A 51 -50.23 25.12 16.82
N ARG A 52 -49.30 25.98 16.37
CA ARG A 52 -49.43 26.91 15.25
C ARG A 52 -48.16 26.95 14.41
N GLY A 53 -48.26 27.48 13.19
CA GLY A 53 -47.15 27.63 12.29
C GLY A 53 -46.54 26.26 11.90
N ASN A 54 -45.34 25.99 12.37
CA ASN A 54 -44.65 24.73 12.14
C ASN A 54 -45.08 23.59 13.08
N TYR A 55 -46.02 23.83 13.99
CA TYR A 55 -46.50 22.87 14.99
C TYR A 55 -48.01 22.67 14.85
N THR A 56 -48.45 21.43 15.01
CA THR A 56 -49.88 21.05 14.91
C THR A 56 -50.28 20.21 16.12
N GLY A 57 -51.58 20.00 16.26
CA GLY A 57 -52.17 19.22 17.35
C GLY A 57 -52.42 20.02 18.62
N THR A 58 -53.05 19.37 19.60
CA THR A 58 -53.43 19.96 20.89
C THR A 58 -52.90 19.15 22.05
N ARG A 59 -52.64 19.82 23.17
CA ARG A 59 -52.24 19.15 24.42
C ARG A 59 -52.86 19.90 25.60
N THR A 60 -53.57 19.18 26.46
CA THR A 60 -54.06 19.73 27.73
C THR A 60 -52.95 19.58 28.78
N ILE A 61 -52.63 20.69 29.43
CA ILE A 61 -51.77 20.72 30.62
C ILE A 61 -52.61 21.20 31.80
N HIS A 62 -52.16 20.95 33.02
CA HIS A 62 -52.90 21.30 34.24
C HIS A 62 -52.13 22.32 35.07
N MET A 63 -52.82 23.29 35.63
CA MET A 63 -52.29 24.12 36.71
C MET A 63 -53.05 23.86 38.00
N GLN A 64 -52.36 24.00 39.14
CA GLN A 64 -52.92 23.85 40.45
C GLN A 64 -52.79 25.19 41.20
N ILE A 65 -53.91 25.73 41.69
CA ILE A 65 -53.90 26.81 42.68
C ILE A 65 -53.98 26.16 44.07
N VAL A 66 -53.02 26.48 44.93
CA VAL A 66 -52.82 25.85 46.24
C VAL A 66 -53.01 26.85 47.35
N ASP A 67 -53.99 26.58 48.25
CA ASP A 67 -54.25 27.41 49.45
C ASP A 67 -53.52 26.84 50.68
N GLN A 68 -52.43 27.48 51.11
CA GLN A 68 -51.69 27.07 52.29
C GLN A 68 -52.47 27.22 53.58
N ALA A 69 -53.43 28.15 53.65
CA ALA A 69 -54.28 28.33 54.85
C ALA A 69 -55.28 27.17 55.00
N ALA A 70 -55.64 26.48 53.89
CA ALA A 70 -56.42 25.26 53.89
C ALA A 70 -55.61 23.98 54.03
N GLY A 71 -54.34 24.06 54.41
CA GLY A 71 -53.47 22.89 54.54
C GLY A 71 -52.91 22.34 53.22
N GLN A 72 -52.99 23.11 52.12
CA GLN A 72 -52.48 22.74 50.83
C GLN A 72 -51.09 23.34 50.60
N TYR A 73 -50.14 22.55 50.05
CA TYR A 73 -48.76 22.94 49.89
C TYR A 73 -48.23 22.68 48.45
N LEU A 74 -47.36 23.56 47.96
CA LEU A 74 -46.71 23.37 46.70
C LEU A 74 -45.42 22.58 46.86
N MET A 75 -45.21 21.54 46.07
CA MET A 75 -43.96 20.76 46.05
C MET A 75 -42.73 21.62 45.72
N SER A 76 -42.91 22.73 44.99
CA SER A 76 -41.80 23.67 44.70
C SER A 76 -41.19 24.28 45.97
N ASN A 77 -41.96 24.37 47.08
CA ASN A 77 -41.53 24.93 48.37
C ASN A 77 -40.96 23.88 49.31
N VAL A 78 -41.08 22.58 48.94
CA VAL A 78 -40.51 21.49 49.73
C VAL A 78 -38.99 21.46 49.57
N SER A 79 -38.26 21.35 50.66
CA SER A 79 -36.83 21.13 50.67
C SER A 79 -36.55 19.66 50.46
N VAL A 80 -35.49 19.37 49.71
CA VAL A 80 -35.03 18.00 49.43
C VAL A 80 -33.57 17.91 49.85
N SER A 81 -33.24 16.89 50.64
CA SER A 81 -31.84 16.66 51.01
C SER A 81 -30.99 16.30 49.80
N LYS A 82 -29.74 16.72 49.85
CA LYS A 82 -28.75 16.33 48.80
C LYS A 82 -28.48 14.82 48.87
N ILE A 83 -28.38 14.20 47.69
CA ILE A 83 -27.87 12.84 47.56
C ILE A 83 -26.36 12.98 47.34
N PRO A 84 -25.50 12.31 48.14
CA PRO A 84 -24.08 12.22 47.83
C PRO A 84 -23.90 11.52 46.45
N ALA A 85 -22.78 11.77 45.79
CA ALA A 85 -22.50 11.07 44.53
C ALA A 85 -22.36 9.57 44.83
N LEU A 86 -23.13 8.77 44.09
CA LEU A 86 -23.22 7.32 44.23
C LEU A 86 -22.18 6.65 43.30
N GLU A 87 -21.58 5.57 43.75
CA GLU A 87 -20.69 4.78 42.92
C GLU A 87 -21.51 3.86 42.01
N TYR A 88 -21.02 3.64 40.83
CA TYR A 88 -21.61 2.69 39.88
C TYR A 88 -21.60 1.26 40.43
N THR A 89 -22.75 0.59 40.43
CA THR A 89 -22.93 -0.81 40.91
C THR A 89 -23.34 -1.79 39.83
N GLY A 90 -23.63 -1.32 38.61
CA GLY A 90 -24.18 -2.13 37.53
C GLY A 90 -25.70 -2.35 37.62
N SER A 91 -26.32 -1.83 38.66
CA SER A 91 -27.77 -1.93 38.89
C SER A 91 -28.38 -0.55 39.11
N ALA A 92 -29.65 -0.43 38.75
CA ALA A 92 -30.41 0.78 39.03
C ALA A 92 -30.42 1.06 40.54
N ILE A 93 -30.33 2.34 40.92
CA ILE A 93 -30.38 2.76 42.31
C ILE A 93 -31.84 2.72 42.75
N ASP A 94 -32.12 2.00 43.85
CA ASP A 94 -33.42 2.01 44.51
C ASP A 94 -33.43 3.01 45.66
N PHE A 95 -34.23 4.07 45.51
CA PHE A 95 -34.38 5.13 46.54
C PHE A 95 -35.50 4.75 47.49
N THR A 96 -35.15 4.57 48.74
CA THR A 96 -36.06 4.28 49.85
C THR A 96 -36.64 5.57 50.45
N ASP A 97 -37.60 5.42 51.39
CA ASP A 97 -38.19 6.57 52.12
C ASP A 97 -37.16 7.34 52.99
N GLU A 98 -36.02 6.73 53.27
CA GLU A 98 -34.98 7.31 54.12
C GLU A 98 -34.07 8.27 53.33
N MET A 99 -34.00 8.17 52.01
CA MET A 99 -33.15 9.03 51.20
C MET A 99 -33.68 9.17 49.77
N PRO A 100 -33.83 10.38 49.20
CA PRO A 100 -33.61 11.67 49.85
C PRO A 100 -34.78 12.07 50.77
N VAL A 101 -34.50 12.81 51.82
CA VAL A 101 -35.52 13.32 52.75
C VAL A 101 -36.15 14.58 52.23
N LEU A 102 -37.52 14.59 52.12
CA LEU A 102 -38.31 15.73 51.73
C LEU A 102 -38.92 16.38 53.00
N LYS A 103 -38.84 17.71 53.12
CA LYS A 103 -39.43 18.45 54.23
C LYS A 103 -40.21 19.69 53.81
N ASN A 104 -41.37 19.87 54.45
CA ASN A 104 -42.10 21.14 54.43
C ASN A 104 -41.97 21.75 55.83
N GLY A 105 -41.08 22.74 56.00
CA GLY A 105 -40.75 23.27 57.32
C GLY A 105 -40.13 22.16 58.20
N LYS A 106 -40.76 21.83 59.34
CA LYS A 106 -40.33 20.78 60.24
C LYS A 106 -40.91 19.39 59.91
N SER A 107 -41.93 19.32 59.07
CA SER A 107 -42.64 18.07 58.74
C SER A 107 -41.90 17.32 57.63
N VAL A 108 -41.59 16.02 57.89
CA VAL A 108 -41.03 15.11 56.88
C VAL A 108 -42.16 14.51 56.05
N LEU A 109 -42.03 14.55 54.75
CA LEU A 109 -43.00 14.00 53.82
C LEU A 109 -42.78 12.49 53.66
N LYS A 110 -43.87 11.73 53.51
CA LYS A 110 -43.87 10.29 53.35
C LYS A 110 -44.16 9.94 51.89
N LYS A 111 -43.30 9.06 51.32
CA LYS A 111 -43.51 8.48 50.00
C LYS A 111 -44.87 7.76 49.96
N ASP A 112 -45.52 7.81 48.77
CA ASP A 112 -46.83 7.23 48.46
C ASP A 112 -48.00 7.84 49.24
N VAL A 113 -47.78 8.63 50.29
CA VAL A 113 -48.77 9.41 51.06
C VAL A 113 -48.75 10.86 50.62
N ASP A 114 -47.62 11.53 50.75
CA ASP A 114 -47.42 12.95 50.46
C ASP A 114 -46.84 13.22 49.09
N TYR A 115 -46.14 12.23 48.52
CA TYR A 115 -45.58 12.31 47.16
C TYR A 115 -45.40 10.92 46.56
N GLU A 116 -45.33 10.89 45.22
CA GLU A 116 -44.88 9.76 44.40
C GLU A 116 -43.49 10.06 43.85
N LEU A 117 -42.61 9.06 43.84
CA LEU A 117 -41.24 9.17 43.26
C LEU A 117 -41.21 8.57 41.86
N ILE A 118 -40.81 9.40 40.92
CA ILE A 118 -40.52 8.96 39.53
C ILE A 118 -39.01 9.04 39.32
N GLN A 119 -38.41 7.92 38.93
CA GLN A 119 -37.00 7.81 38.59
C GLN A 119 -36.83 7.13 37.23
N ASP A 120 -35.71 7.33 36.57
CA ASP A 120 -35.43 6.75 35.26
C ASP A 120 -34.99 5.28 35.30
N ASN A 121 -34.75 4.73 36.48
CA ASN A 121 -34.26 3.37 36.70
C ASN A 121 -32.96 3.04 35.93
N SER A 122 -32.19 4.05 35.59
CA SER A 122 -30.90 3.87 34.90
C SER A 122 -29.80 3.48 35.87
N ALA A 123 -28.94 2.58 35.42
CA ALA A 123 -27.70 2.24 36.10
C ALA A 123 -26.48 2.96 35.50
N GLU A 124 -26.65 3.77 34.47
CA GLU A 124 -25.57 4.41 33.73
C GLU A 124 -24.81 5.45 34.56
N ILE A 125 -23.51 5.60 34.30
CA ILE A 125 -22.74 6.70 34.89
C ILE A 125 -23.19 8.03 34.30
N GLY A 126 -23.31 9.04 35.17
CA GLY A 126 -23.74 10.36 34.71
C GLY A 126 -24.67 11.07 35.73
N LYS A 127 -25.34 12.09 35.20
CA LYS A 127 -26.34 12.85 35.94
C LYS A 127 -27.75 12.31 35.66
N HIS A 128 -28.51 12.09 36.72
CA HIS A 128 -29.85 11.56 36.70
C HIS A 128 -30.78 12.48 37.48
N ILE A 129 -32.10 12.38 37.23
CA ILE A 129 -33.08 13.24 37.85
C ILE A 129 -34.14 12.39 38.56
N LEU A 130 -34.33 12.65 39.84
CA LEU A 130 -35.51 12.21 40.55
C LEU A 130 -36.61 13.27 40.46
N THR A 131 -37.85 12.84 40.21
CA THR A 131 -39.04 13.70 40.18
C THR A 131 -40.01 13.26 41.28
N PHE A 132 -40.31 14.16 42.17
CA PHE A 132 -41.27 13.97 43.24
C PHE A 132 -42.60 14.64 42.82
N VAL A 133 -43.65 13.86 42.68
CA VAL A 133 -44.97 14.34 42.33
C VAL A 133 -45.83 14.39 43.59
N GLY A 134 -46.35 15.55 43.95
CA GLY A 134 -47.12 15.72 45.17
C GLY A 134 -48.44 14.95 45.13
N LYS A 135 -48.80 14.39 46.34
CA LYS A 135 -50.04 13.67 46.60
C LYS A 135 -50.69 14.24 47.86
N GLY A 136 -51.96 13.90 48.12
CA GLY A 136 -52.70 14.35 49.29
C GLY A 136 -52.79 15.89 49.39
N SER A 137 -52.16 16.45 50.42
CA SER A 137 -52.11 17.92 50.64
C SER A 137 -51.02 18.61 49.79
N TYR A 138 -50.22 17.89 49.01
CA TYR A 138 -49.10 18.45 48.25
C TYR A 138 -49.42 18.44 46.75
N TYR A 139 -49.08 19.51 46.06
CA TYR A 139 -49.40 19.71 44.64
C TYR A 139 -48.18 20.13 43.83
N GLY A 140 -48.15 19.68 42.55
CA GLY A 140 -47.08 19.98 41.64
C GLY A 140 -45.91 19.03 41.75
N THR A 141 -44.73 19.40 41.25
CA THR A 141 -43.56 18.57 41.18
C THR A 141 -42.33 19.25 41.78
N LYS A 142 -41.41 18.46 42.27
CA LYS A 142 -40.04 18.85 42.67
C LYS A 142 -39.05 17.90 42.04
N THR A 143 -37.96 18.43 41.53
CA THR A 143 -36.88 17.60 40.95
C THR A 143 -35.59 17.72 41.79
N LEU A 144 -34.81 16.65 41.77
CA LEU A 144 -33.47 16.59 42.35
C LEU A 144 -32.54 15.90 41.39
N GLU A 145 -31.42 16.54 41.06
CA GLU A 145 -30.35 15.92 40.31
C GLU A 145 -29.43 15.10 41.27
N TYR A 146 -29.09 13.90 40.85
CA TYR A 146 -28.06 13.09 41.52
C TYR A 146 -27.06 12.56 40.51
N GLN A 147 -25.92 12.04 40.93
CA GLN A 147 -24.88 11.58 40.05
C GLN A 147 -24.44 10.17 40.41
N ILE A 148 -24.36 9.30 39.39
CA ILE A 148 -23.67 8.03 39.47
C ILE A 148 -22.25 8.24 38.92
N LYS A 149 -21.23 7.93 39.74
CA LYS A 149 -19.83 8.08 39.38
C LYS A 149 -19.27 6.79 38.85
N GLY A 150 -18.63 6.87 37.66
CA GLY A 150 -17.74 5.83 37.17
C GLY A 150 -16.29 6.08 37.56
N ARG A 151 -15.45 5.11 37.25
CA ARG A 151 -14.00 5.20 37.45
C ARG A 151 -13.32 5.50 36.12
N ASN A 152 -12.27 6.33 36.15
CA ASN A 152 -11.50 6.61 34.97
C ASN A 152 -10.54 5.44 34.69
N ILE A 153 -10.70 4.78 33.53
CA ILE A 153 -9.87 3.63 33.14
C ILE A 153 -8.39 4.00 32.96
N SER A 154 -8.04 5.28 32.85
CA SER A 154 -6.64 5.71 32.76
C SER A 154 -5.80 5.29 33.99
N SER A 155 -6.43 5.05 35.14
CA SER A 155 -5.78 4.68 36.40
C SER A 155 -5.47 3.18 36.51
N VAL A 156 -6.05 2.31 35.68
CA VAL A 156 -5.87 0.85 35.77
C VAL A 156 -4.43 0.43 35.46
N LYS A 157 -4.01 -0.70 36.03
CA LYS A 157 -2.72 -1.32 35.72
C LYS A 157 -2.85 -2.33 34.61
N ILE A 158 -1.96 -2.23 33.61
CA ILE A 158 -1.80 -3.23 32.53
C ILE A 158 -0.55 -4.04 32.84
N SER A 159 -0.63 -5.36 32.79
CA SER A 159 0.49 -6.27 33.03
C SER A 159 0.45 -7.46 32.06
N GLY A 160 1.63 -8.02 31.75
CA GLY A 160 1.75 -9.15 30.80
C GLY A 160 1.78 -8.76 29.32
N LEU A 161 1.74 -7.47 29.00
CA LEU A 161 1.89 -6.99 27.63
C LEU A 161 3.36 -7.09 27.21
N VAL A 162 3.71 -8.15 26.45
CA VAL A 162 5.07 -8.47 26.05
C VAL A 162 5.32 -8.21 24.58
N SER A 163 6.61 -8.04 24.24
CA SER A 163 7.03 -7.89 22.83
C SER A 163 6.69 -9.15 22.02
N GLN A 164 6.30 -8.94 20.77
CA GLN A 164 6.00 -9.99 19.79
C GLN A 164 7.06 -10.00 18.69
N THR A 165 7.18 -11.09 17.92
CA THR A 165 7.99 -11.14 16.70
C THR A 165 7.06 -11.00 15.49
N TYR A 166 7.46 -10.23 14.48
CA TYR A 166 6.70 -10.05 13.24
C TYR A 166 6.28 -11.40 12.64
N SER A 167 4.99 -11.55 12.38
CA SER A 167 4.38 -12.74 11.77
C SER A 167 3.70 -12.45 10.42
N GLY A 168 3.57 -11.18 10.05
CA GLY A 168 2.79 -10.73 8.89
C GLY A 168 1.29 -10.57 9.16
N LEU A 169 0.82 -10.93 10.36
CA LEU A 169 -0.57 -10.82 10.79
C LEU A 169 -0.72 -9.78 11.91
N ASP A 170 -1.97 -9.41 12.19
CA ASP A 170 -2.31 -8.59 13.34
C ASP A 170 -1.82 -9.22 14.65
N MET A 171 -1.14 -8.41 15.46
CA MET A 171 -0.63 -8.82 16.76
C MET A 171 -1.51 -8.29 17.87
N GLU A 172 -2.18 -9.21 18.57
CA GLU A 172 -3.05 -8.92 19.70
C GLU A 172 -2.63 -9.77 20.90
N PRO A 173 -1.49 -9.45 21.54
CA PRO A 173 -0.97 -10.22 22.67
C PRO A 173 -1.92 -10.14 23.86
N ARG A 174 -2.08 -11.26 24.55
CA ARG A 174 -2.84 -11.31 25.79
C ARG A 174 -2.14 -10.54 26.90
N PHE A 175 -2.92 -9.85 27.73
CA PHE A 175 -2.46 -9.11 28.89
C PHE A 175 -3.57 -9.05 29.96
N THR A 176 -3.26 -8.58 31.14
CA THR A 176 -4.21 -8.43 32.25
C THR A 176 -4.41 -6.95 32.55
N VAL A 177 -5.66 -6.57 32.76
CA VAL A 177 -6.06 -5.22 33.20
C VAL A 177 -6.61 -5.31 34.62
N ALA A 178 -6.11 -4.52 35.54
CA ALA A 178 -6.57 -4.53 36.90
C ALA A 178 -6.79 -3.11 37.44
N ASP A 179 -7.92 -2.89 38.10
CA ASP A 179 -8.17 -1.73 38.96
C ASP A 179 -7.98 -2.14 40.42
N LYS A 180 -6.86 -1.70 40.99
CA LYS A 180 -6.38 -2.17 42.30
C LYS A 180 -6.28 -3.70 42.33
N ASN A 181 -7.18 -4.37 43.07
CA ASN A 181 -7.23 -5.83 43.25
C ASN A 181 -8.30 -6.51 42.33
N THR A 182 -9.04 -5.74 41.58
CA THR A 182 -10.10 -6.26 40.70
C THR A 182 -9.58 -6.43 39.26
N ILE A 183 -9.65 -7.63 38.73
CA ILE A 183 -9.35 -7.90 37.31
C ILE A 183 -10.56 -7.49 36.49
N LEU A 184 -10.33 -6.62 35.50
CA LEU A 184 -11.35 -6.13 34.58
C LEU A 184 -11.51 -7.07 33.40
N GLN A 185 -12.74 -7.13 32.86
CA GLN A 185 -13.14 -8.01 31.77
C GLN A 185 -13.36 -7.22 30.48
N GLU A 186 -12.73 -7.66 29.38
CA GLU A 186 -13.01 -7.14 28.05
C GLU A 186 -14.48 -7.45 27.65
N GLY A 187 -15.13 -6.50 26.97
CA GLY A 187 -16.54 -6.57 26.60
C GLY A 187 -17.52 -6.26 27.73
N GLN A 188 -17.04 -6.18 28.98
CA GLN A 188 -17.85 -5.82 30.16
C GLN A 188 -17.37 -4.48 30.77
N ASP A 189 -16.09 -4.36 31.09
CA ASP A 189 -15.50 -3.18 31.76
C ASP A 189 -14.80 -2.25 30.77
N TYR A 190 -14.34 -2.79 29.66
CA TYR A 190 -13.66 -2.05 28.60
C TYR A 190 -13.73 -2.76 27.25
N GLU A 191 -13.51 -1.98 26.18
CA GLU A 191 -13.27 -2.46 24.81
C GLU A 191 -11.83 -2.21 24.41
N LEU A 192 -11.30 -3.07 23.51
CA LEU A 192 -9.97 -2.94 22.93
C LEU A 192 -10.01 -2.40 21.51
N SER A 193 -9.04 -1.57 21.19
CA SER A 193 -8.66 -1.28 19.81
C SER A 193 -7.14 -1.25 19.67
N TRP A 194 -6.67 -1.66 18.49
CA TRP A 194 -5.26 -1.80 18.21
C TRP A 194 -4.82 -0.85 17.10
N SER A 195 -3.57 -0.43 17.13
CA SER A 195 -2.98 0.36 16.05
C SER A 195 -1.49 0.06 15.89
N ASN A 196 -1.03 0.10 14.62
CA ASN A 196 0.34 -0.24 14.23
C ASN A 196 0.78 -1.64 14.69
N ASN A 197 -0.17 -2.58 14.77
CA ASN A 197 0.04 -3.91 15.37
C ASN A 197 0.38 -5.00 14.33
N ILE A 198 0.74 -4.64 13.09
CA ILE A 198 1.18 -5.58 12.05
C ILE A 198 2.69 -5.52 11.88
N ASN A 199 3.24 -4.34 11.58
CA ASN A 199 4.63 -4.18 11.18
C ASN A 199 5.58 -4.05 12.37
N ALA A 200 6.83 -4.43 12.18
CA ALA A 200 7.89 -4.23 13.18
C ALA A 200 8.00 -2.76 13.59
N GLY A 201 8.00 -2.53 14.90
CA GLY A 201 7.96 -1.18 15.45
C GLY A 201 7.32 -1.13 16.83
N THR A 202 6.63 -0.03 17.11
CA THR A 202 5.85 0.15 18.34
C THR A 202 4.37 0.09 18.01
N ALA A 203 3.70 -0.93 18.50
CA ALA A 203 2.26 -1.09 18.45
C ALA A 203 1.60 -0.47 19.69
N THR A 204 0.34 -0.10 19.56
CA THR A 204 -0.45 0.51 20.64
C THR A 204 -1.76 -0.24 20.80
N VAL A 205 -2.09 -0.59 22.04
CA VAL A 205 -3.43 -1.00 22.45
C VAL A 205 -4.12 0.15 23.18
N ILE A 206 -5.39 0.36 22.88
CA ILE A 206 -6.22 1.39 23.49
C ILE A 206 -7.39 0.69 24.18
N LEU A 207 -7.50 0.90 25.47
CA LEU A 207 -8.65 0.49 26.27
C LEU A 207 -9.62 1.66 26.32
N THR A 208 -10.89 1.41 26.01
CA THR A 208 -11.99 2.37 26.19
C THR A 208 -12.91 1.84 27.26
N GLY A 209 -13.09 2.60 28.35
CA GLY A 209 -13.93 2.19 29.46
C GLY A 209 -15.39 2.07 29.10
N MET A 210 -16.06 1.06 29.67
CA MET A 210 -17.47 0.76 29.51
C MET A 210 -18.15 0.62 30.87
N ASN A 211 -19.46 0.73 30.88
CA ASN A 211 -20.29 0.57 32.09
C ASN A 211 -19.79 1.42 33.27
N GLY A 212 -19.16 0.82 34.26
CA GLY A 212 -18.61 1.50 35.44
C GLY A 212 -17.32 2.29 35.18
N TYR A 213 -16.75 2.17 33.99
CA TYR A 213 -15.51 2.85 33.62
C TYR A 213 -15.73 3.83 32.49
N PHE A 214 -15.01 4.95 32.51
CA PHE A 214 -15.01 5.95 31.43
C PHE A 214 -13.60 6.35 31.03
N GLY A 215 -13.49 7.05 29.90
CA GLY A 215 -12.21 7.51 29.36
C GLY A 215 -11.43 6.42 28.64
N THR A 216 -10.16 6.65 28.38
CA THR A 216 -9.29 5.74 27.64
C THR A 216 -7.94 5.55 28.33
N LYS A 217 -7.32 4.38 28.11
CA LYS A 217 -5.93 4.11 28.46
C LYS A 217 -5.18 3.52 27.29
N LYS A 218 -3.98 4.04 27.04
CA LYS A 218 -3.07 3.52 26.02
C LYS A 218 -1.92 2.77 26.67
N ALA A 219 -1.53 1.65 26.04
CA ALA A 219 -0.30 0.95 26.34
C ALA A 219 0.40 0.55 25.04
N THR A 220 1.70 0.38 25.08
CA THR A 220 2.50 0.05 23.91
C THR A 220 3.30 -1.22 24.13
N PHE A 221 3.54 -1.95 23.04
CA PHE A 221 4.46 -3.09 23.00
C PHE A 221 5.32 -3.03 21.75
N LYS A 222 6.39 -3.82 21.69
CA LYS A 222 7.26 -3.89 20.53
C LYS A 222 6.89 -5.09 19.66
N ILE A 223 6.83 -4.86 18.35
CA ILE A 223 6.90 -5.91 17.34
C ILE A 223 8.33 -5.93 16.85
N LEU A 224 9.06 -6.99 17.13
CA LEU A 224 10.45 -7.17 16.76
C LEU A 224 10.52 -7.68 15.32
N PRO A 225 11.47 -7.20 14.49
CA PRO A 225 11.66 -7.75 13.16
C PRO A 225 11.97 -9.26 13.22
N TYR A 226 11.42 -10.02 12.25
CA TYR A 226 11.73 -11.43 12.08
C TYR A 226 13.21 -11.61 11.76
N ASP A 227 13.85 -12.54 12.42
CA ASP A 227 15.28 -12.78 12.28
C ASP A 227 15.56 -13.84 11.21
N LEU A 228 16.17 -13.43 10.09
CA LEU A 228 16.48 -14.33 8.97
C LEU A 228 17.49 -15.43 9.31
N GLN A 229 18.20 -15.31 10.43
CA GLN A 229 19.11 -16.35 10.89
C GLN A 229 18.42 -17.47 11.67
N LYS A 230 17.19 -17.24 12.11
CA LYS A 230 16.37 -18.28 12.74
C LYS A 230 15.73 -19.13 11.65
N ASP A 231 16.07 -20.40 11.62
CA ASP A 231 15.51 -21.34 10.65
C ASP A 231 14.21 -21.99 11.20
N GLU A 232 13.15 -21.21 11.25
CA GLU A 232 11.82 -21.65 11.69
C GLU A 232 10.93 -22.07 10.51
N GLY A 233 11.49 -22.21 9.30
CA GLY A 233 10.78 -22.60 8.08
C GLY A 233 9.87 -21.51 7.50
N LYS A 234 9.79 -20.34 8.14
CA LYS A 234 8.91 -19.24 7.69
C LYS A 234 9.53 -18.34 6.61
N PHE A 235 10.85 -18.25 6.54
CA PHE A 235 11.55 -17.45 5.53
C PHE A 235 12.17 -18.37 4.48
N ILE A 236 11.52 -18.47 3.32
CA ILE A 236 11.86 -19.38 2.23
C ILE A 236 12.62 -18.60 1.18
N VAL A 237 13.79 -19.13 0.79
CA VAL A 237 14.63 -18.58 -0.28
C VAL A 237 15.01 -19.69 -1.22
N ARG A 238 14.75 -19.51 -2.52
CA ARG A 238 15.09 -20.47 -3.57
C ARG A 238 15.41 -19.78 -4.88
N PHE A 239 16.17 -20.42 -5.72
CA PHE A 239 16.35 -19.97 -7.10
C PHE A 239 15.05 -20.23 -7.89
N LYS A 240 14.70 -19.29 -8.77
CA LYS A 240 13.45 -19.33 -9.56
C LYS A 240 13.34 -20.63 -10.37
N ASP A 241 14.44 -21.05 -11.01
CA ASP A 241 14.47 -22.23 -11.86
C ASP A 241 14.66 -23.55 -11.08
N GLY A 242 14.76 -23.49 -9.76
CA GLY A 242 14.97 -24.66 -8.90
C GLY A 242 16.34 -25.33 -9.04
N VAL A 243 17.27 -24.73 -9.80
CA VAL A 243 18.62 -25.25 -10.02
C VAL A 243 19.64 -24.53 -9.16
N THR A 244 20.74 -25.21 -8.87
CA THR A 244 21.86 -24.65 -8.08
C THR A 244 23.17 -24.57 -8.86
N LEU A 245 23.19 -25.07 -10.10
CA LEU A 245 24.34 -25.00 -11.00
C LEU A 245 24.05 -24.06 -12.16
N PHE A 246 24.85 -23.03 -12.33
CA PHE A 246 24.72 -22.00 -13.34
C PHE A 246 25.96 -21.85 -14.20
N ASP A 247 25.78 -21.40 -15.44
CA ASP A 247 26.92 -21.06 -16.29
C ASP A 247 27.61 -19.79 -15.78
N TYR A 248 28.92 -19.80 -15.81
CA TYR A 248 29.73 -18.61 -15.56
C TYR A 248 29.31 -17.44 -16.47
N GLN A 249 29.30 -16.25 -15.92
CA GLN A 249 29.10 -15.00 -16.68
C GLN A 249 30.23 -14.02 -16.34
N LYS A 250 30.73 -13.32 -17.37
CA LYS A 250 31.91 -12.46 -17.27
C LYS A 250 31.79 -11.37 -16.20
N ASN A 251 30.59 -10.77 -16.06
CA ASN A 251 30.32 -9.73 -15.09
C ASN A 251 29.69 -10.26 -13.79
N GLY A 252 29.84 -11.57 -13.54
CA GLY A 252 29.24 -12.26 -12.39
C GLY A 252 27.85 -12.80 -12.67
N THR A 253 27.66 -14.06 -12.32
CA THR A 253 26.39 -14.77 -12.46
C THR A 253 25.43 -14.33 -11.35
N LYS A 254 24.24 -13.90 -11.73
CA LYS A 254 23.20 -13.39 -10.84
C LYS A 254 21.90 -14.16 -11.06
N PRO A 255 21.79 -15.37 -10.50
CA PRO A 255 20.54 -16.14 -10.62
C PRO A 255 19.37 -15.41 -9.99
N GLU A 256 18.21 -15.50 -10.59
CA GLU A 256 16.98 -14.93 -10.04
C GLU A 256 16.55 -15.69 -8.78
N VAL A 257 16.23 -14.95 -7.72
CA VAL A 257 15.87 -15.50 -6.41
C VAL A 257 14.42 -15.19 -6.12
N ILE A 258 13.69 -16.19 -5.64
CA ILE A 258 12.36 -16.02 -5.05
C ILE A 258 12.52 -16.03 -3.54
N VAL A 259 11.96 -15.01 -2.89
CA VAL A 259 11.98 -14.86 -1.43
C VAL A 259 10.54 -14.79 -0.95
N GLU A 260 10.17 -15.68 -0.06
CA GLU A 260 8.80 -15.79 0.46
C GLU A 260 8.81 -15.79 1.99
N PHE A 261 7.74 -15.33 2.58
CA PHE A 261 7.52 -15.38 4.02
C PHE A 261 6.18 -16.06 4.32
N VAL A 262 6.20 -17.07 5.18
CA VAL A 262 5.02 -17.79 5.63
C VAL A 262 4.39 -17.04 6.80
N GLN A 263 3.22 -16.48 6.58
CA GLN A 263 2.38 -15.81 7.57
C GLN A 263 1.46 -16.82 8.24
N GLY A 264 1.24 -16.69 9.54
CA GLY A 264 0.41 -17.63 10.30
C GLY A 264 1.09 -18.97 10.56
N ASP A 265 0.32 -19.91 11.08
CA ASP A 265 0.76 -21.25 11.46
C ASP A 265 -0.30 -22.31 11.07
N GLY A 266 0.13 -23.56 10.91
CA GLY A 266 -0.75 -24.69 10.63
C GLY A 266 -1.55 -24.55 9.33
N GLU A 267 -2.84 -24.89 9.38
CA GLU A 267 -3.74 -24.85 8.21
C GLU A 267 -4.03 -23.44 7.69
N ASN A 268 -3.79 -22.40 8.50
CA ASN A 268 -3.95 -21.00 8.13
C ASN A 268 -2.65 -20.36 7.63
N ALA A 269 -1.60 -21.15 7.40
CA ALA A 269 -0.34 -20.65 6.90
C ALA A 269 -0.49 -20.20 5.43
N ASN A 270 -0.07 -18.97 5.13
CA ASN A 270 -0.08 -18.40 3.80
C ASN A 270 1.32 -17.89 3.42
N SER A 271 1.81 -18.27 2.23
CA SER A 271 3.09 -17.79 1.73
C SER A 271 2.93 -16.52 0.91
N VAL A 272 3.67 -15.49 1.28
CA VAL A 272 3.67 -14.18 0.61
C VAL A 272 5.03 -13.92 0.00
N THR A 273 5.07 -13.60 -1.29
CA THR A 273 6.30 -13.20 -1.99
C THR A 273 6.74 -11.82 -1.51
N LEU A 274 7.98 -11.72 -1.07
CA LEU A 274 8.60 -10.47 -0.61
C LEU A 274 9.20 -9.68 -1.78
N THR A 275 9.30 -8.36 -1.61
CA THR A 275 9.76 -7.44 -2.66
C THR A 275 11.19 -6.96 -2.38
N GLU A 276 12.09 -7.14 -3.35
CA GLU A 276 13.45 -6.58 -3.29
C GLU A 276 13.41 -5.05 -3.22
N GLY A 277 14.30 -4.47 -2.43
CA GLY A 277 14.34 -3.04 -2.16
C GLY A 277 13.39 -2.57 -1.05
N VAL A 278 12.28 -3.27 -0.82
CA VAL A 278 11.28 -2.99 0.21
C VAL A 278 11.52 -3.84 1.46
N ASP A 279 11.48 -5.15 1.32
CA ASP A 279 11.55 -6.12 2.42
C ASP A 279 12.94 -6.70 2.63
N TYR A 280 13.74 -6.72 1.57
CA TYR A 280 15.12 -7.20 1.59
C TYR A 280 15.97 -6.55 0.51
N THR A 281 17.27 -6.81 0.53
CA THR A 281 18.22 -6.50 -0.54
C THR A 281 19.06 -7.73 -0.86
N LEU A 282 19.47 -7.85 -2.13
CA LEU A 282 20.36 -8.91 -2.60
C LEU A 282 21.79 -8.40 -2.74
N LYS A 283 22.74 -9.25 -2.37
CA LYS A 283 24.16 -9.08 -2.66
C LYS A 283 24.76 -10.39 -3.13
N TYR A 284 25.23 -10.41 -4.36
CA TYR A 284 25.97 -11.56 -4.91
C TYR A 284 27.43 -11.49 -4.49
N VAL A 285 27.96 -12.60 -4.01
CA VAL A 285 29.33 -12.73 -3.49
C VAL A 285 29.99 -13.91 -4.16
N ASN A 286 31.24 -13.72 -4.60
CA ASN A 286 32.03 -14.73 -5.29
C ASN A 286 31.35 -15.33 -6.54
N ASN A 287 30.41 -14.61 -7.11
CA ASN A 287 29.55 -15.06 -8.21
C ASN A 287 30.26 -15.15 -9.59
N SER A 288 31.58 -15.15 -9.58
CA SER A 288 32.47 -15.44 -10.72
C SER A 288 33.42 -16.55 -10.44
N ASN A 289 33.33 -17.22 -9.26
CA ASN A 289 34.25 -18.28 -8.85
C ASN A 289 33.74 -19.62 -9.38
N VAL A 290 34.30 -20.08 -10.50
CA VAL A 290 33.98 -21.41 -11.07
C VAL A 290 34.63 -22.50 -10.23
N THR A 291 35.83 -22.23 -9.63
CA THR A 291 36.52 -23.15 -8.72
C THR A 291 36.58 -22.54 -7.33
N VAL A 292 36.06 -23.25 -6.33
CA VAL A 292 36.14 -22.86 -4.92
C VAL A 292 37.42 -23.47 -4.34
N VAL A 293 38.36 -22.61 -3.95
CA VAL A 293 39.67 -23.03 -3.43
C VAL A 293 39.68 -23.11 -1.90
N LYS A 294 38.87 -22.29 -1.24
CA LYS A 294 38.79 -22.21 0.23
C LYS A 294 37.33 -22.06 0.67
N ALA A 295 37.03 -22.57 1.86
CA ALA A 295 35.75 -22.33 2.50
C ALA A 295 35.47 -20.80 2.62
N GLY A 296 34.22 -20.40 2.39
CA GLY A 296 33.80 -19.00 2.35
C GLY A 296 33.98 -18.31 1.00
N GLN A 297 34.58 -18.99 0.00
CA GLN A 297 34.70 -18.51 -1.39
C GLN A 297 33.61 -19.06 -2.32
N GLU A 298 32.66 -19.79 -1.77
CA GLU A 298 31.54 -20.34 -2.51
C GLU A 298 30.67 -19.19 -3.10
N PRO A 299 30.26 -19.33 -4.35
CA PRO A 299 29.28 -18.45 -4.95
C PRO A 299 27.99 -18.47 -4.13
N ARG A 300 27.50 -17.30 -3.77
CA ARG A 300 26.26 -17.17 -3.00
C ARG A 300 25.56 -15.85 -3.26
N VAL A 301 24.30 -15.81 -2.99
CA VAL A 301 23.53 -14.59 -2.80
C VAL A 301 23.24 -14.41 -1.32
N GLU A 302 23.54 -13.24 -0.79
CA GLU A 302 23.19 -12.81 0.57
C GLU A 302 21.91 -11.97 0.51
N ILE A 303 20.87 -12.45 1.20
CA ILE A 303 19.58 -11.78 1.36
C ILE A 303 19.63 -11.05 2.69
N LYS A 304 19.65 -9.72 2.68
CA LYS A 304 19.66 -8.89 3.88
C LYS A 304 18.28 -8.30 4.11
N GLY A 305 17.69 -8.60 5.26
CA GLY A 305 16.36 -8.08 5.65
C GLY A 305 16.32 -6.57 5.87
N LYS A 306 15.14 -6.00 5.63
CA LYS A 306 14.77 -4.60 5.86
C LYS A 306 13.43 -4.54 6.57
N LYS A 307 13.15 -3.44 7.26
CA LYS A 307 11.87 -3.16 7.93
C LYS A 307 11.45 -4.30 8.89
N ASN A 308 10.54 -5.16 8.43
CA ASN A 308 10.00 -6.28 9.19
C ASN A 308 10.97 -7.46 9.35
N PHE A 309 12.11 -7.41 8.69
CA PHE A 309 13.12 -8.47 8.67
C PHE A 309 14.47 -7.91 9.10
N LYS A 310 15.24 -8.68 9.88
CA LYS A 310 16.58 -8.32 10.31
C LYS A 310 17.58 -9.42 9.99
N ASN A 311 18.88 -9.06 10.04
CA ASN A 311 19.99 -9.94 9.74
C ASN A 311 20.05 -10.40 8.27
N LYS A 312 20.73 -11.48 7.96
CA LYS A 312 20.89 -11.98 6.60
C LYS A 312 20.85 -13.51 6.55
N LYS A 313 20.38 -14.02 5.41
CA LYS A 313 20.43 -15.44 5.03
C LYS A 313 21.23 -15.56 3.74
N ALA A 314 21.98 -16.64 3.57
CA ALA A 314 22.73 -16.92 2.35
C ALA A 314 22.14 -18.11 1.61
N LEU A 315 22.06 -18.00 0.28
CA LEU A 315 21.75 -19.11 -0.62
C LEU A 315 22.94 -19.37 -1.51
N TYR A 316 23.48 -20.58 -1.46
CA TYR A 316 24.69 -20.99 -2.18
C TYR A 316 24.35 -21.58 -3.53
N PHE A 317 25.24 -21.41 -4.50
CA PHE A 317 25.15 -22.02 -5.83
C PHE A 317 26.54 -22.40 -6.37
N ASN A 318 26.53 -23.18 -7.44
CA ASN A 318 27.75 -23.58 -8.12
C ASN A 318 27.82 -22.94 -9.52
N LEU A 319 29.04 -22.76 -10.00
CA LEU A 319 29.29 -22.25 -11.33
C LEU A 319 30.07 -23.28 -12.15
N GLN A 320 29.66 -23.42 -13.40
CA GLN A 320 30.41 -24.18 -14.41
C GLN A 320 30.91 -23.23 -15.51
N ASN A 321 31.94 -23.69 -16.23
CA ASN A 321 32.46 -22.96 -17.37
C ASN A 321 31.34 -22.76 -18.43
N GLN A 322 31.32 -21.59 -19.04
CA GLN A 322 30.38 -21.30 -20.12
C GLN A 322 30.87 -21.95 -21.43
N ASP A 323 29.97 -22.57 -22.18
CA ASP A 323 30.24 -23.04 -23.52
C ASP A 323 30.28 -21.85 -24.49
N ILE A 324 31.47 -21.62 -25.12
CA ILE A 324 31.65 -20.51 -26.07
C ILE A 324 30.80 -20.69 -27.36
N ALA A 325 30.37 -21.92 -27.67
CA ALA A 325 29.46 -22.15 -28.79
C ALA A 325 28.12 -21.41 -28.66
N LYS A 326 27.74 -21.04 -27.41
CA LYS A 326 26.56 -20.24 -27.10
C LYS A 326 26.78 -18.71 -27.19
N ALA A 327 28.00 -18.29 -27.50
CA ALA A 327 28.37 -16.88 -27.71
C ALA A 327 28.05 -16.43 -29.15
N THR A 328 28.12 -15.14 -29.38
CA THR A 328 27.97 -14.55 -30.72
C THR A 328 29.34 -14.11 -31.22
N MET A 329 29.80 -14.66 -32.34
CA MET A 329 31.00 -14.22 -33.03
C MET A 329 30.65 -13.34 -34.21
N VAL A 330 31.21 -12.15 -34.26
CA VAL A 330 31.08 -11.22 -35.39
C VAL A 330 32.41 -11.21 -36.17
N LEU A 331 32.29 -11.41 -37.47
CA LEU A 331 33.41 -11.38 -38.40
C LEU A 331 33.15 -10.30 -39.47
N THR A 332 34.22 -9.76 -40.02
CA THR A 332 34.12 -8.77 -41.10
C THR A 332 34.48 -9.45 -42.42
N ASP A 333 33.65 -9.27 -43.44
CA ASP A 333 33.97 -9.67 -44.82
C ASP A 333 35.19 -8.89 -45.32
N LEU A 334 36.01 -9.53 -46.11
CA LEU A 334 37.27 -8.97 -46.60
C LEU A 334 37.26 -8.90 -48.12
N GLU A 335 38.04 -7.98 -48.67
CA GLU A 335 38.34 -7.95 -50.09
C GLU A 335 39.49 -8.90 -50.42
N GLU A 336 39.42 -9.51 -51.58
CA GLU A 336 40.52 -10.30 -52.10
C GLU A 336 41.84 -9.52 -52.17
N SER A 337 42.94 -10.15 -51.87
CA SER A 337 44.28 -9.55 -51.91
C SER A 337 45.12 -10.19 -52.96
N LYS A 338 45.98 -9.44 -53.65
CA LYS A 338 47.00 -9.99 -54.54
C LYS A 338 48.11 -10.70 -53.77
N GLN A 339 48.21 -10.50 -52.47
CA GLN A 339 49.20 -11.11 -51.58
C GLN A 339 48.61 -12.35 -50.89
N THR A 340 49.37 -13.41 -50.71
CA THR A 340 49.04 -14.58 -49.90
C THR A 340 48.90 -14.20 -48.39
N GLY A 341 48.09 -14.94 -47.66
CA GLY A 341 47.93 -14.77 -46.19
C GLY A 341 47.23 -13.49 -45.79
N LYS A 342 46.53 -12.78 -46.69
CA LYS A 342 45.79 -11.56 -46.41
C LYS A 342 44.27 -11.79 -46.36
N PHE A 343 43.82 -12.84 -45.71
CA PHE A 343 42.40 -13.22 -45.63
C PHE A 343 41.92 -13.40 -44.15
N TYR A 344 42.70 -13.09 -43.17
CA TYR A 344 42.38 -13.32 -41.76
C TYR A 344 41.43 -12.24 -41.22
N SER A 345 40.16 -12.57 -41.04
CA SER A 345 39.20 -11.72 -40.30
C SER A 345 39.43 -11.94 -38.80
N THR A 346 39.51 -10.84 -38.07
CA THR A 346 39.67 -10.88 -36.61
C THR A 346 38.30 -10.93 -35.94
N PRO A 347 38.02 -11.95 -35.11
CA PRO A 347 36.72 -12.07 -34.46
C PRO A 347 36.51 -11.06 -33.34
N VAL A 348 35.29 -10.58 -33.24
CA VAL A 348 34.75 -9.94 -32.03
C VAL A 348 33.69 -10.87 -31.46
N ILE A 349 33.94 -11.36 -30.24
CA ILE A 349 33.06 -12.38 -29.61
C ILE A 349 32.37 -11.73 -28.43
N TYR A 350 31.05 -11.95 -28.32
CA TYR A 350 30.20 -11.49 -27.21
C TYR A 350 29.55 -12.70 -26.53
N ASP A 351 29.52 -12.72 -25.21
CA ASP A 351 28.77 -13.73 -24.47
C ASP A 351 27.25 -13.54 -24.66
N ARG A 352 26.43 -14.44 -24.07
CA ARG A 352 24.96 -14.38 -24.15
C ARG A 352 24.38 -13.07 -23.65
N ASN A 353 25.08 -12.35 -22.78
CA ASN A 353 24.63 -11.10 -22.19
C ASN A 353 25.14 -9.87 -22.94
N GLY A 354 25.78 -10.06 -24.09
CA GLY A 354 26.35 -8.99 -24.88
C GLY A 354 27.69 -8.45 -24.35
N ASN A 355 28.33 -9.11 -23.40
CA ASN A 355 29.64 -8.70 -22.92
C ASN A 355 30.73 -9.15 -23.89
N LYS A 356 31.58 -8.21 -24.30
CA LYS A 356 32.71 -8.53 -25.18
C LYS A 356 33.74 -9.42 -24.46
N LEU A 357 34.10 -10.53 -25.08
CA LEU A 357 35.11 -11.47 -24.61
C LEU A 357 36.49 -10.96 -24.98
N ALA A 358 37.48 -11.23 -24.11
CA ALA A 358 38.87 -10.83 -24.29
C ALA A 358 39.69 -11.92 -24.93
N ALA A 359 40.37 -11.63 -26.04
CA ALA A 359 41.31 -12.49 -26.72
C ALA A 359 42.48 -12.88 -25.82
N GLY A 360 42.86 -14.16 -25.81
CA GLY A 360 43.93 -14.69 -24.99
C GLY A 360 43.55 -15.01 -23.57
N THR A 361 42.44 -14.45 -23.05
CA THR A 361 41.91 -14.71 -21.71
C THR A 361 40.64 -15.57 -21.74
N ASP A 362 39.63 -15.13 -22.49
CA ASP A 362 38.31 -15.79 -22.58
C ASP A 362 38.22 -16.75 -23.76
N TYR A 363 39.04 -16.55 -24.78
CA TYR A 363 39.20 -17.46 -25.91
C TYR A 363 40.66 -17.45 -26.39
N ASP A 364 41.07 -18.54 -27.04
CA ASP A 364 42.42 -18.69 -27.55
C ASP A 364 42.60 -18.00 -28.90
N ASN A 365 43.43 -16.95 -28.91
CA ASN A 365 43.71 -16.18 -30.12
C ASN A 365 45.00 -16.68 -30.87
N LYS A 366 45.65 -17.75 -30.37
CA LYS A 366 46.83 -18.32 -30.99
C LYS A 366 46.53 -19.55 -31.86
N THR A 367 45.31 -20.13 -31.68
CA THR A 367 44.91 -21.38 -32.34
C THR A 367 43.69 -21.19 -33.22
N TYR A 368 43.58 -20.02 -33.87
CA TYR A 368 42.52 -19.79 -34.87
C TYR A 368 42.67 -20.74 -36.03
N VAL A 369 41.56 -21.40 -36.43
CA VAL A 369 41.55 -22.31 -37.61
C VAL A 369 40.62 -21.67 -38.65
N TYR A 370 41.20 -21.34 -39.78
CA TYR A 370 40.49 -20.83 -40.92
C TYR A 370 40.32 -21.96 -41.98
N GLN A 371 39.14 -22.24 -42.41
CA GLN A 371 38.82 -23.27 -43.42
C GLN A 371 38.03 -22.70 -44.57
N ASP A 372 38.31 -23.17 -45.79
CA ASP A 372 37.47 -22.88 -46.93
C ASP A 372 36.17 -23.71 -46.89
N GLU A 373 35.28 -23.51 -47.87
CA GLU A 373 34.03 -24.23 -48.03
C GLU A 373 34.15 -25.74 -48.20
N ASN A 374 35.34 -26.23 -48.61
CA ASN A 374 35.66 -27.66 -48.75
C ASN A 374 36.29 -28.25 -47.50
N GLY A 375 36.43 -27.44 -46.40
CA GLY A 375 37.03 -27.85 -45.16
C GLY A 375 38.57 -27.86 -45.15
N LYS A 376 39.23 -27.41 -46.22
CA LYS A 376 40.69 -27.27 -46.27
C LYS A 376 41.13 -26.18 -45.29
N VAL A 377 42.07 -26.51 -44.39
CA VAL A 377 42.66 -25.51 -43.49
C VAL A 377 43.56 -24.57 -44.29
N LEU A 378 43.27 -23.27 -44.17
CA LEU A 378 43.99 -22.22 -44.86
C LEU A 378 45.20 -21.76 -44.06
N THR A 379 46.34 -21.54 -44.74
CA THR A 379 47.62 -21.12 -44.20
C THR A 379 48.05 -19.77 -44.78
N ARG A 380 49.18 -19.24 -44.30
CA ARG A 380 49.74 -17.98 -44.81
C ARG A 380 50.14 -18.04 -46.31
N SER A 381 50.25 -19.24 -46.88
CA SER A 381 50.54 -19.44 -48.32
C SER A 381 49.28 -19.42 -49.20
N ASP A 382 48.13 -19.55 -48.58
CA ASP A 382 46.84 -19.55 -49.32
C ASP A 382 46.39 -18.15 -49.67
N ARG A 383 45.64 -18.06 -50.79
CA ARG A 383 45.05 -16.85 -51.34
C ARG A 383 43.63 -17.13 -51.82
N PRO A 384 42.64 -17.09 -50.93
CA PRO A 384 41.24 -17.19 -51.29
C PRO A 384 40.84 -16.10 -52.27
N LEU A 385 40.10 -16.47 -53.35
CA LEU A 385 39.62 -15.54 -54.35
C LEU A 385 38.25 -14.97 -53.98
N ALA A 386 37.83 -13.93 -54.72
CA ALA A 386 36.49 -13.40 -54.61
C ALA A 386 35.44 -14.51 -54.79
N GLY A 387 34.44 -14.54 -53.91
CA GLY A 387 33.41 -15.57 -53.85
C GLY A 387 33.66 -16.62 -52.75
N SER A 388 34.90 -16.81 -52.29
CA SER A 388 35.20 -17.77 -51.22
C SER A 388 34.49 -17.45 -49.92
N ILE A 389 33.94 -18.47 -49.26
CA ILE A 389 33.40 -18.41 -47.90
C ILE A 389 34.43 -19.06 -46.98
N ILE A 390 34.85 -18.34 -45.95
CA ILE A 390 35.83 -18.83 -44.99
C ILE A 390 35.17 -19.00 -43.65
N THR A 391 35.30 -20.18 -43.02
CA THR A 391 34.91 -20.51 -41.67
C THR A 391 36.05 -20.26 -40.73
N LEU A 392 35.85 -19.44 -39.68
CA LEU A 392 36.75 -19.30 -38.57
C LEU A 392 36.25 -20.11 -37.35
N SER A 393 37.12 -20.98 -36.84
CA SER A 393 36.88 -21.68 -35.59
C SER A 393 37.78 -21.10 -34.47
N VAL A 394 37.15 -20.86 -33.30
CA VAL A 394 37.82 -20.27 -32.14
C VAL A 394 37.50 -21.10 -30.91
N LYS A 395 38.55 -21.55 -30.19
CA LYS A 395 38.39 -22.31 -28.95
C LYS A 395 38.22 -21.39 -27.74
N GLY A 396 37.33 -21.77 -26.83
CA GLY A 396 37.20 -21.14 -25.52
C GLY A 396 38.50 -21.33 -24.68
N LYS A 397 38.71 -20.40 -23.74
CA LYS A 397 39.86 -20.44 -22.80
C LYS A 397 39.40 -19.91 -21.44
N GLY A 398 40.12 -20.31 -20.36
CA GLY A 398 39.84 -19.85 -19.01
C GLY A 398 38.49 -20.36 -18.51
N LYS A 399 37.53 -19.45 -18.39
CA LYS A 399 36.16 -19.77 -17.94
C LYS A 399 35.18 -20.10 -19.07
N TYR A 400 35.68 -20.23 -20.29
CA TYR A 400 34.92 -20.64 -21.47
C TYR A 400 35.48 -21.94 -22.01
N THR A 401 34.65 -22.88 -22.37
CA THR A 401 35.00 -24.18 -22.96
C THR A 401 34.39 -24.32 -24.36
N GLY A 402 34.71 -25.38 -25.06
CA GLY A 402 34.16 -25.67 -26.37
C GLY A 402 34.76 -24.82 -27.49
N GLU A 403 34.05 -24.74 -28.61
CA GLU A 403 34.50 -24.06 -29.83
C GLU A 403 33.32 -23.32 -30.45
N ILE A 404 33.56 -22.09 -30.92
CA ILE A 404 32.62 -21.31 -31.71
C ILE A 404 33.07 -21.16 -33.15
N ARG A 405 32.15 -21.26 -34.09
CA ARG A 405 32.42 -21.10 -35.53
C ARG A 405 31.52 -20.05 -36.15
N ASN A 406 32.05 -19.27 -37.04
CA ASN A 406 31.26 -18.37 -37.90
C ASN A 406 31.98 -18.17 -39.26
N THR A 407 31.26 -17.67 -40.24
CA THR A 407 31.78 -17.49 -41.58
C THR A 407 31.85 -16.01 -41.96
N TYR A 408 32.73 -15.71 -42.91
CA TYR A 408 32.81 -14.44 -43.60
C TYR A 408 33.18 -14.69 -45.07
N ARG A 409 32.99 -13.69 -45.92
CA ARG A 409 33.17 -13.78 -47.36
C ARG A 409 34.39 -13.01 -47.80
N ILE A 410 35.03 -13.51 -48.85
CA ILE A 410 36.01 -12.73 -49.63
C ILE A 410 35.29 -12.17 -50.86
N CYS A 411 35.23 -10.85 -50.97
CA CYS A 411 34.66 -10.18 -52.13
C CYS A 411 35.73 -9.60 -53.04
N ALA A 412 35.38 -9.25 -54.25
CA ALA A 412 36.27 -8.60 -55.19
C ALA A 412 36.70 -7.20 -54.67
N ALA A 413 37.78 -6.68 -55.19
CA ALA A 413 38.25 -5.34 -54.83
C ALA A 413 37.17 -4.29 -55.15
N ASN A 414 36.92 -3.37 -54.23
CA ASN A 414 35.87 -2.35 -54.29
C ASN A 414 34.43 -2.90 -54.26
N HIS A 415 34.23 -4.11 -53.72
CA HIS A 415 32.93 -4.71 -53.50
C HIS A 415 32.54 -4.87 -52.02
N ASN A 416 33.24 -4.21 -51.11
CA ASN A 416 32.96 -4.26 -49.67
C ASN A 416 32.21 -3.01 -49.22
N LEU A 417 30.95 -3.20 -48.74
CA LEU A 417 30.08 -2.10 -48.30
C LEU A 417 30.60 -1.35 -47.07
N SER A 418 31.58 -1.91 -46.31
CA SER A 418 32.20 -1.16 -45.20
C SER A 418 32.82 0.15 -45.70
N LYS A 419 33.23 0.21 -46.97
CA LYS A 419 33.80 1.40 -47.64
C LYS A 419 32.73 2.25 -48.34
N ALA A 420 31.47 1.88 -48.34
CA ALA A 420 30.40 2.57 -49.04
C ALA A 420 30.09 3.92 -48.44
N SER A 421 29.69 4.86 -49.28
CA SER A 421 29.02 6.09 -48.91
C SER A 421 27.53 5.92 -49.11
N ILE A 422 26.70 6.22 -48.11
CA ILE A 422 25.27 6.06 -48.16
C ILE A 422 24.60 7.41 -47.89
N LYS A 423 23.69 7.84 -48.75
CA LYS A 423 22.92 9.08 -48.62
C LYS A 423 21.50 8.88 -49.11
N PHE A 424 20.55 9.69 -48.67
CA PHE A 424 19.27 9.79 -49.35
C PHE A 424 19.45 10.27 -50.80
N ARG A 425 18.69 9.73 -51.77
CA ARG A 425 18.65 10.19 -53.17
C ARG A 425 18.09 11.60 -53.21
N ASP A 426 16.99 11.86 -52.54
CA ASP A 426 16.51 13.20 -52.29
C ASP A 426 17.10 13.72 -51.00
N SER A 427 17.99 14.70 -51.08
CA SER A 427 18.64 15.34 -49.92
C SER A 427 17.66 16.11 -49.03
N LYS A 428 16.44 16.40 -49.51
CA LYS A 428 15.36 17.09 -48.77
C LYS A 428 14.38 16.09 -48.13
N LYS A 429 14.53 14.78 -48.36
CA LYS A 429 13.65 13.75 -47.81
C LYS A 429 13.63 13.84 -46.29
N LYS A 430 12.43 14.01 -45.74
CA LYS A 430 12.17 14.03 -44.29
C LYS A 430 11.41 12.77 -43.90
N ILE A 431 11.82 12.12 -42.87
CA ILE A 431 11.15 10.98 -42.25
C ILE A 431 10.45 11.49 -41.00
N TYR A 432 9.15 11.21 -40.89
CA TYR A 432 8.35 11.66 -39.72
C TYR A 432 7.96 10.48 -38.86
N TYR A 433 7.74 10.76 -37.58
CA TYR A 433 7.22 9.82 -36.61
C TYR A 433 5.83 9.30 -37.03
N THR A 434 5.65 7.98 -36.99
CA THR A 434 4.40 7.31 -37.39
C THR A 434 3.70 6.54 -36.27
N GLY A 435 4.33 6.45 -35.10
CA GLY A 435 3.85 5.59 -34.00
C GLY A 435 4.34 4.14 -34.04
N SER A 436 4.91 3.72 -35.18
CA SER A 436 5.40 2.36 -35.47
C SER A 436 6.86 2.37 -35.91
N GLY A 437 7.47 1.18 -35.99
CA GLY A 437 8.82 1.03 -36.57
C GLY A 437 8.87 1.49 -38.01
N ILE A 438 9.81 2.39 -38.30
CA ILE A 438 10.01 2.95 -39.66
C ILE A 438 11.05 2.13 -40.39
N SER A 439 10.69 1.66 -41.58
CA SER A 439 11.60 1.02 -42.53
C SER A 439 11.78 1.93 -43.78
N LEU A 440 12.98 2.00 -44.28
CA LEU A 440 13.31 2.77 -45.45
C LEU A 440 13.08 1.90 -46.72
N ASP A 441 12.69 2.53 -47.82
CA ASP A 441 12.74 1.89 -49.13
C ASP A 441 14.18 1.95 -49.67
N LYS A 442 14.67 0.85 -50.27
CA LYS A 442 15.98 0.80 -50.93
C LYS A 442 16.14 1.88 -52.01
N ASN A 443 15.05 2.20 -52.69
CA ASN A 443 15.02 3.24 -53.73
C ASN A 443 15.23 4.66 -53.18
N ASP A 444 15.01 4.85 -51.91
CA ASP A 444 15.21 6.15 -51.25
C ASP A 444 16.66 6.49 -50.99
N ILE A 445 17.54 5.50 -51.00
CA ILE A 445 18.94 5.69 -50.69
C ILE A 445 19.83 5.41 -51.90
N ARG A 446 20.92 6.14 -51.95
CA ARG A 446 22.03 5.95 -52.87
C ARG A 446 23.20 5.34 -52.10
N VAL A 447 23.64 4.18 -52.52
CA VAL A 447 24.81 3.48 -52.03
C VAL A 447 25.91 3.51 -53.06
N THR A 448 27.09 4.05 -52.72
CA THR A 448 28.21 4.16 -53.67
C THR A 448 29.48 3.57 -53.06
N ILE A 449 30.27 2.86 -53.83
CA ILE A 449 31.63 2.43 -53.51
C ILE A 449 32.57 3.04 -54.54
N GLY A 450 33.49 3.93 -54.10
CA GLY A 450 34.29 4.72 -54.98
C GLY A 450 33.42 5.61 -55.89
N LYS A 451 33.49 5.41 -57.23
CA LYS A 451 32.67 6.12 -58.20
C LYS A 451 31.45 5.30 -58.71
N LYS A 452 31.32 4.04 -58.31
CA LYS A 452 30.24 3.16 -58.75
C LYS A 452 29.06 3.30 -57.81
N GLU A 453 27.88 3.56 -58.36
CA GLU A 453 26.61 3.43 -57.67
C GLU A 453 26.11 1.97 -57.77
N LEU A 454 25.64 1.45 -56.65
CA LEU A 454 25.11 0.08 -56.54
C LEU A 454 23.64 0.04 -56.93
N SER A 455 23.26 -1.07 -57.59
CA SER A 455 21.85 -1.43 -57.80
C SER A 455 21.17 -1.72 -56.46
N THR A 456 19.85 -1.59 -56.37
CA THR A 456 19.05 -2.04 -55.21
C THR A 456 19.12 -3.54 -54.98
N ASP A 457 19.54 -4.32 -55.96
CA ASP A 457 19.76 -5.77 -55.88
C ASP A 457 21.12 -6.13 -55.28
N ASP A 458 22.05 -5.16 -55.21
CA ASP A 458 23.40 -5.36 -54.67
C ASP A 458 23.46 -5.25 -53.15
N PHE A 459 22.37 -4.83 -52.48
CA PHE A 459 22.32 -4.66 -51.05
C PHE A 459 20.93 -4.91 -50.43
N GLU A 460 20.91 -5.18 -49.14
CA GLU A 460 19.71 -5.32 -48.32
C GLU A 460 19.76 -4.33 -47.15
N LEU A 461 18.55 -3.91 -46.66
CA LEU A 461 18.36 -3.16 -45.46
C LEU A 461 17.92 -4.12 -44.35
N VAL A 462 18.80 -4.31 -43.35
CA VAL A 462 18.58 -5.25 -42.26
C VAL A 462 18.77 -4.55 -40.92
N ASP A 463 18.28 -5.10 -39.83
CA ASP A 463 18.56 -4.70 -38.44
C ASP A 463 18.41 -3.21 -38.16
N TYR A 464 17.17 -2.77 -38.12
CA TYR A 464 16.84 -1.40 -37.71
C TYR A 464 16.99 -1.20 -36.19
N SER A 465 17.48 -0.01 -35.78
CA SER A 465 17.53 0.38 -34.37
C SER A 465 17.12 1.82 -34.18
N ASN A 466 16.52 2.12 -33.03
CA ASN A 466 15.99 3.45 -32.67
C ASN A 466 14.99 4.04 -33.70
N ASN A 467 14.31 3.16 -34.47
CA ASN A 467 13.47 3.56 -35.61
C ASN A 467 11.99 3.75 -35.28
N VAL A 468 11.62 3.79 -33.97
CA VAL A 468 10.24 3.98 -33.52
C VAL A 468 9.97 5.41 -33.05
N LYS A 469 10.93 6.06 -32.42
CA LYS A 469 10.74 7.38 -31.80
C LYS A 469 11.49 8.48 -32.54
N LYS A 470 11.06 9.73 -32.37
CA LYS A 470 11.81 10.92 -32.80
C LYS A 470 13.27 10.84 -32.36
N GLY A 471 14.20 11.12 -33.27
CA GLY A 471 15.63 11.08 -33.01
C GLY A 471 16.44 10.49 -34.16
N THR A 472 17.66 10.06 -33.86
CA THR A 472 18.54 9.39 -34.83
C THR A 472 18.29 7.89 -34.85
N ALA A 473 17.71 7.41 -35.93
CA ALA A 473 17.55 5.99 -36.23
C ALA A 473 18.74 5.47 -37.04
N GLN A 474 18.90 4.15 -37.06
CA GLN A 474 19.95 3.47 -37.82
C GLN A 474 19.38 2.25 -38.55
N VAL A 475 19.95 1.95 -39.69
CA VAL A 475 19.74 0.70 -40.39
C VAL A 475 21.07 0.15 -40.87
N ILE A 476 21.25 -1.17 -40.81
CA ILE A 476 22.41 -1.85 -41.40
C ILE A 476 22.12 -2.10 -42.85
N VAL A 477 22.98 -1.58 -43.71
CA VAL A 477 23.01 -1.88 -45.15
C VAL A 477 24.01 -2.99 -45.35
N LYS A 478 23.56 -4.15 -45.86
CA LYS A 478 24.35 -5.38 -46.06
C LYS A 478 24.49 -5.68 -47.56
N GLY A 479 25.69 -5.96 -48.01
CA GLY A 479 25.96 -6.37 -49.37
C GLY A 479 25.44 -7.77 -49.71
N VAL A 480 24.91 -7.94 -50.90
CA VAL A 480 24.45 -9.23 -51.45
C VAL A 480 25.06 -9.50 -52.84
N GLY A 481 24.94 -10.71 -53.33
CA GLY A 481 25.54 -11.09 -54.58
C GLY A 481 27.05 -10.97 -54.60
N GLU A 482 27.60 -10.18 -55.51
CA GLU A 482 29.04 -9.92 -55.61
C GLU A 482 29.57 -9.00 -54.48
N TYR A 483 28.67 -8.30 -53.79
CA TYR A 483 29.03 -7.38 -52.73
C TYR A 483 28.97 -8.09 -51.38
N ALA A 484 29.85 -7.69 -50.46
CA ALA A 484 29.93 -8.19 -49.10
C ALA A 484 30.08 -7.05 -48.11
N GLY A 485 30.08 -7.37 -46.83
CA GLY A 485 30.23 -6.40 -45.74
C GLY A 485 28.95 -5.64 -45.41
N THR A 486 29.05 -4.85 -44.36
CA THR A 486 27.94 -4.03 -43.85
C THR A 486 28.33 -2.59 -43.60
N LYS A 487 27.37 -1.70 -43.71
CA LYS A 487 27.53 -0.29 -43.37
C LYS A 487 26.30 0.23 -42.63
N VAL A 488 26.52 0.91 -41.49
CA VAL A 488 25.43 1.57 -40.79
C VAL A 488 25.08 2.88 -41.49
N PHE A 489 23.81 3.01 -41.87
CA PHE A 489 23.24 4.26 -42.33
C PHE A 489 22.38 4.88 -41.23
N LYS A 490 22.65 6.14 -40.88
CA LYS A 490 21.93 6.92 -39.87
C LYS A 490 20.97 7.88 -40.56
N PHE A 491 19.74 7.96 -40.04
CA PHE A 491 18.74 8.90 -40.52
C PHE A 491 17.97 9.53 -39.35
N THR A 492 17.35 10.68 -39.61
CA THR A 492 16.63 11.40 -38.55
C THR A 492 15.12 11.22 -38.70
N ILE A 493 14.47 10.81 -37.64
CA ILE A 493 13.02 10.81 -37.51
C ILE A 493 12.61 12.14 -36.86
N SER A 494 11.87 12.95 -37.62
CA SER A 494 11.34 14.24 -37.18
C SER A 494 10.02 14.08 -36.44
N ALA A 495 9.66 15.06 -35.63
CA ALA A 495 8.33 15.10 -35.03
C ALA A 495 7.26 15.25 -36.10
N GLN A 496 6.11 14.55 -35.96
CA GLN A 496 4.95 14.76 -36.77
C GLN A 496 4.30 16.10 -36.44
N ASN A 497 3.90 16.86 -37.46
CA ASN A 497 3.10 18.08 -37.29
C ASN A 497 1.64 17.70 -37.07
N MET A 498 1.08 18.01 -35.92
CA MET A 498 -0.33 17.70 -35.62
C MET A 498 -1.31 18.42 -36.55
N GLN A 499 -0.99 19.61 -37.00
CA GLN A 499 -1.84 20.34 -37.94
C GLN A 499 -1.95 19.59 -39.27
N TRP A 500 -0.83 19.06 -39.79
CA TRP A 500 -0.84 18.22 -41.00
C TRP A 500 -1.75 17.00 -40.86
N TYR A 501 -1.74 16.35 -39.67
CA TYR A 501 -2.59 15.17 -39.41
C TYR A 501 -4.07 15.55 -39.41
N VAL A 502 -4.46 16.67 -38.83
CA VAL A 502 -5.84 17.17 -38.85
C VAL A 502 -6.30 17.48 -40.26
N ASP A 503 -5.45 18.09 -41.08
CA ASP A 503 -5.78 18.45 -42.46
C ASP A 503 -5.94 17.25 -43.37
N GLN A 504 -5.27 16.12 -43.12
CA GLN A 504 -5.42 14.85 -43.88
C GLN A 504 -6.69 14.05 -43.50
N ASN A 505 -7.32 14.36 -42.34
CA ASN A 505 -8.49 13.66 -41.83
C ASN A 505 -9.77 14.53 -41.91
N LYS A 506 -9.74 15.67 -42.62
CA LYS A 506 -10.89 16.42 -43.06
C LYS A 506 -11.30 16.00 -44.45
#